data_351ce2502430b3aba58526e5dcca3578
#
_entry.id   351ce2502430b3aba58526e5dcca3578
#
_cell.length_a   1.000
_cell.length_b   1.000
_cell.length_c   1.000
_cell.angle_alpha   90.00
_cell.angle_beta   90.00
_cell.angle_gamma   90.00
#
_symmetry.space_group_name_H-M   'P 1'
#
loop_
_entity.id
_entity.type
_entity.pdbx_description
1 polymer ?
#
loop_
_entity_poly.entity_id
_entity_poly.type
_entity_poly.pdbx_seq_one_letter_code
_entity_poly.pdbx_strand_id
1 'polypeptide(L)'
;MTRLVLLALLLLGLSAGAAAARENDDGGGRDDVLVAGNCGRGATSSLRVRARDNGIEVRFRLRQTRARGVWRITIVHENRVSSRATGRTTPSDDSFEVRRMLPDLPGSDRVVVQAWGPSGVGCRATATLSGST
;
A
#
# COMPACT_ATOMS: atom_id res chain seq x y z
N MET A 1 -62.22 -34.15 -25.79
CA MET A 1 -61.65 -32.90 -26.30
C MET A 1 -60.47 -32.53 -25.42
N THR A 2 -59.31 -32.87 -25.87
CA THR A 2 -58.08 -32.72 -25.09
C THR A 2 -57.39 -31.44 -25.50
N ARG A 3 -57.24 -30.52 -24.59
CA ARG A 3 -56.42 -29.35 -24.80
C ARG A 3 -55.11 -29.55 -24.06
N LEU A 4 -54.08 -29.79 -24.82
CA LEU A 4 -52.72 -29.75 -24.36
C LEU A 4 -52.34 -28.30 -24.05
N VAL A 5 -52.00 -28.05 -22.81
CA VAL A 5 -51.36 -26.83 -22.42
C VAL A 5 -49.85 -27.11 -22.35
N LEU A 6 -49.15 -26.60 -23.32
CA LEU A 6 -47.68 -26.57 -23.30
C LEU A 6 -47.21 -25.56 -22.29
N LEU A 7 -46.68 -26.02 -21.18
CA LEU A 7 -45.90 -25.19 -20.26
C LEU A 7 -44.50 -25.04 -20.84
N ALA A 8 -44.23 -23.87 -21.36
CA ALA A 8 -42.89 -23.47 -21.67
C ALA A 8 -42.17 -23.09 -20.38
N LEU A 9 -41.29 -23.93 -19.92
CA LEU A 9 -40.35 -23.61 -18.86
C LEU A 9 -39.26 -22.67 -19.43
N LEU A 10 -39.39 -21.41 -19.11
CA LEU A 10 -38.30 -20.48 -19.27
C LEU A 10 -37.27 -20.77 -18.17
N LEU A 11 -36.21 -21.43 -18.51
CA LEU A 11 -35.00 -21.48 -17.71
C LEU A 11 -34.29 -20.13 -17.85
N LEU A 12 -34.57 -19.23 -16.90
CA LEU A 12 -33.71 -18.09 -16.70
C LEU A 12 -32.38 -18.60 -16.14
N GLY A 13 -31.42 -18.74 -17.03
CA GLY A 13 -30.05 -18.89 -16.62
C GLY A 13 -29.59 -17.64 -15.90
N LEU A 14 -29.57 -17.68 -14.59
CA LEU A 14 -28.77 -16.73 -13.82
C LEU A 14 -27.29 -17.06 -14.11
N SER A 15 -26.74 -16.39 -15.07
CA SER A 15 -25.30 -16.24 -15.13
C SER A 15 -24.91 -15.35 -13.95
N ALA A 16 -24.59 -15.96 -12.84
CA ALA A 16 -23.83 -15.31 -11.80
C ALA A 16 -22.49 -14.94 -12.45
N GLY A 17 -22.42 -13.73 -12.96
CA GLY A 17 -21.15 -13.14 -13.30
C GLY A 17 -20.35 -13.11 -12.01
N ALA A 18 -19.39 -14.02 -11.88
CA ALA A 18 -18.37 -13.86 -10.90
C ALA A 18 -17.73 -12.51 -11.20
N ALA A 19 -18.06 -11.53 -10.41
CA ALA A 19 -17.23 -10.34 -10.31
C ALA A 19 -15.91 -10.86 -9.77
N ALA A 20 -15.01 -11.20 -10.66
CA ALA A 20 -13.63 -11.37 -10.29
C ALA A 20 -13.27 -10.07 -9.62
N ALA A 21 -12.98 -10.13 -8.31
CA ALA A 21 -12.29 -9.06 -7.66
C ALA A 21 -11.05 -8.84 -8.51
N ARG A 22 -11.10 -7.83 -9.33
CA ARG A 22 -9.90 -7.36 -9.98
C ARG A 22 -9.07 -6.82 -8.86
N GLU A 23 -8.14 -7.59 -8.45
CA GLU A 23 -6.92 -7.01 -7.94
C GLU A 23 -6.59 -5.94 -8.95
N ASN A 24 -6.61 -4.72 -8.49
CA ASN A 24 -6.27 -3.63 -9.36
C ASN A 24 -4.82 -3.81 -9.74
N ASP A 25 -4.62 -4.35 -10.88
CA ASP A 25 -3.34 -4.33 -11.57
C ASP A 25 -2.98 -2.93 -12.07
N ASP A 26 -3.38 -1.91 -11.35
CA ASP A 26 -3.02 -0.54 -11.66
C ASP A 26 -1.53 -0.34 -11.45
N GLY A 27 -0.76 -0.76 -12.42
CA GLY A 27 0.68 -0.76 -12.36
C GLY A 27 1.24 -1.73 -11.33
N GLY A 28 0.40 -2.65 -10.85
CA GLY A 28 0.72 -3.58 -9.79
C GLY A 28 1.57 -4.75 -10.21
N GLY A 29 2.33 -4.65 -11.29
CA GLY A 29 3.34 -5.60 -11.62
C GLY A 29 4.50 -5.54 -10.62
N ARG A 30 5.60 -6.15 -10.99
CA ARG A 30 6.84 -6.13 -10.21
C ARG A 30 7.39 -4.72 -9.97
N ASP A 31 6.92 -3.72 -10.70
CA ASP A 31 7.48 -2.37 -10.74
C ASP A 31 6.77 -1.38 -9.81
N ASP A 32 5.70 -1.78 -9.17
CA ASP A 32 4.91 -0.90 -8.31
C ASP A 32 4.18 -1.72 -7.25
N VAL A 33 4.49 -1.45 -5.99
CA VAL A 33 3.88 -2.14 -4.84
C VAL A 33 3.33 -1.10 -3.89
N LEU A 34 2.07 -1.25 -3.50
CA LEU A 34 1.42 -0.42 -2.50
C LEU A 34 0.93 -1.32 -1.36
N VAL A 35 1.33 -1.01 -0.15
CA VAL A 35 0.91 -1.74 1.05
C VAL A 35 0.37 -0.80 2.11
N ALA A 36 -0.58 -1.28 2.90
CA ALA A 36 -0.98 -0.59 4.11
C ALA A 36 0.03 -0.88 5.22
N GLY A 37 0.35 0.14 6.02
CA GLY A 37 1.16 -0.04 7.19
C GLY A 37 0.34 -0.45 8.41
N ASN A 38 1.04 -0.97 9.41
CA ASN A 38 0.48 -1.24 10.72
C ASN A 38 0.82 -0.09 11.66
N CYS A 39 -0.20 0.55 12.20
CA CYS A 39 -0.04 1.67 13.12
C CYS A 39 -0.81 1.42 14.40
N GLY A 40 -0.33 1.99 15.51
CA GLY A 40 -1.08 2.07 16.74
C GLY A 40 -1.99 3.30 16.81
N ARG A 41 -2.96 3.26 17.72
CA ARG A 41 -3.77 4.42 18.16
C ARG A 41 -4.48 5.18 17.03
N GLY A 42 -5.10 4.45 16.11
CA GLY A 42 -5.95 5.05 15.08
C GLY A 42 -5.20 5.77 13.96
N ALA A 43 -3.88 5.75 13.94
CA ALA A 43 -3.12 6.23 12.80
C ALA A 43 -3.22 5.24 11.65
N THR A 44 -3.15 5.74 10.42
CA THR A 44 -3.06 4.93 9.21
C THR A 44 -1.85 5.33 8.39
N SER A 45 -1.27 4.38 7.70
CA SER A 45 -0.13 4.63 6.83
C SER A 45 -0.17 3.78 5.58
N SER A 46 0.53 4.23 4.56
CA SER A 46 0.75 3.46 3.34
C SER A 46 2.19 3.62 2.88
N LEU A 47 2.71 2.57 2.27
CA LEU A 47 4.02 2.54 1.66
C LEU A 47 3.87 2.14 0.21
N ARG A 48 4.40 2.96 -0.68
CA ARG A 48 4.50 2.67 -2.10
C ARG A 48 5.95 2.59 -2.50
N VAL A 49 6.30 1.53 -3.20
CA VAL A 49 7.64 1.33 -3.77
C VAL A 49 7.49 1.10 -5.26
N ARG A 50 8.16 1.92 -6.04
CA ARG A 50 8.05 1.89 -7.50
C ARG A 50 9.44 1.87 -8.15
N ALA A 51 9.61 1.01 -9.14
CA ALA A 51 10.79 1.08 -10.00
C ALA A 51 10.74 2.36 -10.86
N ARG A 52 11.87 3.00 -10.95
CA ARG A 52 12.12 4.18 -11.79
C ARG A 52 13.39 3.96 -12.59
N ASP A 53 13.63 4.80 -13.59
CA ASP A 53 14.82 4.69 -14.44
C ASP A 53 16.13 4.86 -13.66
N ASN A 54 16.10 5.62 -12.58
CA ASN A 54 17.27 5.96 -11.77
C ASN A 54 17.26 5.33 -10.38
N GLY A 55 16.44 4.32 -10.15
CA GLY A 55 16.37 3.64 -8.87
C GLY A 55 14.97 3.26 -8.46
N ILE A 56 14.74 3.20 -7.17
CA ILE A 56 13.47 2.85 -6.57
C ILE A 56 12.93 4.06 -5.84
N GLU A 57 11.72 4.49 -6.19
CA GLU A 57 11.00 5.52 -5.45
C GLU A 57 10.26 4.90 -4.28
N VAL A 58 10.53 5.39 -3.09
CA VAL A 58 9.83 5.04 -1.86
C VAL A 58 8.98 6.23 -1.42
N ARG A 59 7.70 5.99 -1.24
CA ARG A 59 6.74 6.99 -0.76
C ARG A 59 6.02 6.42 0.46
N PHE A 60 6.25 7.02 1.59
CA PHE A 60 5.56 6.72 2.83
C PHE A 60 4.60 7.85 3.17
N ARG A 61 3.36 7.49 3.44
CA ARG A 61 2.31 8.45 3.82
C ARG A 61 1.68 8.05 5.14
N LEU A 62 1.65 8.99 6.05
CA LEU A 62 0.92 8.89 7.31
C LEU A 62 -0.37 9.71 7.20
N ARG A 63 -1.46 9.17 7.73
CA ARG A 63 -2.77 9.84 7.73
C ARG A 63 -3.50 9.58 9.03
N GLN A 64 -4.48 10.43 9.30
CA GLN A 64 -5.48 10.24 10.35
C GLN A 64 -4.88 9.95 11.72
N THR A 65 -3.78 10.62 12.06
CA THR A 65 -3.23 10.50 13.40
C THR A 65 -3.73 11.60 14.32
N ARG A 66 -4.00 11.25 15.56
CA ARG A 66 -4.27 12.21 16.63
C ARG A 66 -3.00 12.67 17.33
N ALA A 67 -1.90 11.97 17.13
CA ALA A 67 -0.61 12.35 17.67
C ALA A 67 -0.05 13.54 16.89
N ARG A 68 0.01 14.68 17.54
CA ARG A 68 0.50 15.93 16.96
C ARG A 68 1.94 16.18 17.35
N GLY A 69 2.75 16.57 16.39
CA GLY A 69 4.15 16.88 16.63
C GLY A 69 5.07 16.26 15.61
N VAL A 70 6.30 16.03 16.01
CA VAL A 70 7.36 15.52 15.14
C VAL A 70 7.34 13.99 15.12
N TRP A 71 7.39 13.45 13.91
CA TRP A 71 7.56 12.04 13.63
C TRP A 71 8.97 11.81 13.09
N ARG A 72 9.57 10.72 13.53
CA ARG A 72 10.86 10.24 13.00
C ARG A 72 10.63 9.03 12.13
N ILE A 73 11.13 9.07 10.91
CA ILE A 73 10.96 8.03 9.93
C ILE A 73 12.33 7.43 9.61
N THR A 74 12.41 6.11 9.64
CA THR A 74 13.59 5.36 9.21
C THR A 74 13.19 4.46 8.05
N ILE A 75 13.92 4.56 6.96
CA ILE A 75 13.76 3.72 5.79
C ILE A 75 14.91 2.71 5.76
N VAL A 76 14.55 1.44 5.80
CA VAL A 76 15.48 0.32 5.76
C VAL A 76 15.34 -0.37 4.40
N HIS A 77 16.44 -0.51 3.69
CA HIS A 77 16.51 -1.17 2.40
C HIS A 77 17.51 -2.32 2.50
N GLU A 78 17.03 -3.53 2.23
CA GLU A 78 17.83 -4.75 2.36
C GLU A 78 18.56 -4.84 3.71
N ASN A 79 17.81 -4.67 4.79
CA ASN A 79 18.29 -4.74 6.18
C ASN A 79 19.31 -3.66 6.58
N ARG A 80 19.48 -2.63 5.78
CA ARG A 80 20.36 -1.50 6.09
C ARG A 80 19.57 -0.20 6.13
N VAL A 81 19.83 0.63 7.12
CA VAL A 81 19.26 1.97 7.16
C VAL A 81 19.74 2.74 5.94
N SER A 82 18.81 3.12 5.09
CA SER A 82 19.08 3.83 3.85
C SER A 82 18.82 5.33 3.97
N SER A 83 17.83 5.71 4.77
CA SER A 83 17.43 7.10 4.91
C SER A 83 16.73 7.32 6.24
N ARG A 84 16.89 8.52 6.78
CA ARG A 84 16.13 9.03 7.90
C ARG A 84 15.46 10.33 7.50
N ALA A 85 14.25 10.53 7.99
CA ALA A 85 13.47 11.72 7.71
C ALA A 85 12.66 12.12 8.94
N THR A 86 12.12 13.31 8.90
CA THR A 86 11.14 13.77 9.86
C THR A 86 9.88 14.22 9.14
N GLY A 87 8.76 14.02 9.77
CA GLY A 87 7.47 14.58 9.36
C GLY A 87 6.87 15.33 10.55
N ARG A 88 5.89 16.15 10.27
CA ARG A 88 5.18 16.89 11.32
C ARG A 88 3.69 16.85 11.09
N THR A 89 2.96 16.53 12.15
CA THR A 89 1.51 16.67 12.18
C THR A 89 1.13 17.83 13.09
N THR A 90 0.11 18.56 12.69
CA THR A 90 -0.40 19.75 13.40
C THR A 90 -1.90 19.58 13.62
N PRO A 91 -2.53 20.42 14.47
CA PRO A 91 -3.99 20.37 14.63
C PRO A 91 -4.78 20.58 13.33
N SER A 92 -4.19 21.26 12.35
CA SER A 92 -4.81 21.52 11.05
C SER A 92 -4.40 20.53 9.96
N ASP A 93 -3.35 19.73 10.16
CA ASP A 93 -2.84 18.77 9.20
C ASP A 93 -2.41 17.48 9.91
N ASP A 94 -3.22 16.45 9.80
CA ASP A 94 -3.01 15.14 10.43
C ASP A 94 -2.25 14.16 9.52
N SER A 95 -1.63 14.65 8.48
CA SER A 95 -0.95 13.83 7.49
C SER A 95 0.40 14.42 7.08
N PHE A 96 1.27 13.55 6.61
CA PHE A 96 2.48 13.95 5.89
C PHE A 96 2.93 12.83 4.95
N GLU A 97 3.81 13.18 4.03
CA GLU A 97 4.41 12.26 3.08
C GLU A 97 5.93 12.41 3.09
N VAL A 98 6.62 11.28 3.05
CA VAL A 98 8.08 11.22 2.86
C VAL A 98 8.35 10.48 1.57
N ARG A 99 9.15 11.08 0.71
CA ARG A 99 9.58 10.50 -0.57
C ARG A 99 11.09 10.44 -0.63
N ARG A 100 11.60 9.28 -1.02
CA ARG A 100 13.05 9.06 -1.19
C ARG A 100 13.30 8.21 -2.43
N MET A 101 14.45 8.44 -3.04
CA MET A 101 14.99 7.58 -4.08
C MET A 101 16.08 6.70 -3.49
N LEU A 102 15.98 5.41 -3.72
CA LEU A 102 16.96 4.41 -3.31
C LEU A 102 17.61 3.77 -4.54
N PRO A 103 18.85 3.28 -4.42
CA PRO A 103 19.45 2.51 -5.51
C PRO A 103 18.67 1.22 -5.74
N ASP A 104 18.51 0.84 -7.00
CA ASP A 104 17.98 -0.45 -7.39
C ASP A 104 19.09 -1.50 -7.24
N LEU A 105 18.91 -2.43 -6.31
CA LEU A 105 19.87 -3.48 -6.03
C LEU A 105 19.52 -4.73 -6.85
N PRO A 106 20.52 -5.59 -7.15
CA PRO A 106 20.24 -6.85 -7.82
C PRO A 106 19.25 -7.72 -7.04
N GLY A 107 18.32 -8.35 -7.74
CA GLY A 107 17.28 -9.18 -7.13
C GLY A 107 16.11 -8.36 -6.61
N SER A 108 15.39 -8.93 -5.68
CA SER A 108 14.26 -8.26 -5.03
C SER A 108 14.74 -7.16 -4.09
N ASP A 109 13.95 -6.11 -3.98
CA ASP A 109 14.20 -5.01 -3.05
C ASP A 109 13.16 -5.02 -1.95
N ARG A 110 13.59 -5.27 -0.72
CA ARG A 110 12.75 -5.21 0.46
C ARG A 110 12.94 -3.89 1.16
N VAL A 111 11.87 -3.15 1.30
CA VAL A 111 11.85 -1.85 1.97
C VAL A 111 10.98 -1.94 3.21
N VAL A 112 11.53 -1.55 4.34
CA VAL A 112 10.80 -1.42 5.61
C VAL A 112 10.85 0.04 6.02
N VAL A 113 9.70 0.60 6.32
CA VAL A 113 9.58 1.94 6.88
C VAL A 113 9.07 1.83 8.29
N GLN A 114 9.76 2.48 9.21
CA GLN A 114 9.35 2.63 10.60
C GLN A 114 9.17 4.10 10.90
N ALA A 115 8.05 4.46 11.49
CA ALA A 115 7.76 5.82 11.90
C ALA A 115 7.40 5.84 13.38
N TRP A 116 8.02 6.73 14.12
CA TRP A 116 7.76 6.95 15.53
C TRP A 116 7.30 8.37 15.75
N GLY A 117 6.11 8.48 16.29
CA GLY A 117 5.48 9.77 16.57
C GLY A 117 5.46 10.13 18.04
N PRO A 118 4.84 11.26 18.35
CA PRO A 118 4.62 11.68 19.72
C PRO A 118 3.83 10.63 20.52
N SER A 119 4.04 10.57 21.82
CA SER A 119 3.33 9.67 22.73
C SER A 119 3.52 8.19 22.43
N GLY A 120 4.61 7.81 21.77
CA GLY A 120 4.92 6.42 21.47
C GLY A 120 4.07 5.77 20.37
N VAL A 121 3.34 6.56 19.59
CA VAL A 121 2.61 6.03 18.42
C VAL A 121 3.60 5.64 17.36
N GLY A 122 3.49 4.42 16.87
CA GLY A 122 4.38 3.90 15.83
C GLY A 122 3.63 3.33 14.65
N CYS A 123 4.26 3.40 13.49
CA CYS A 123 3.81 2.74 12.26
C CYS A 123 4.95 1.92 11.66
N ARG A 124 4.61 0.80 11.05
CA ARG A 124 5.55 -0.01 10.29
C ARG A 124 4.90 -0.50 9.02
N ALA A 125 5.61 -0.39 7.92
CA ALA A 125 5.19 -0.92 6.63
C ALA A 125 6.35 -1.64 5.96
N THR A 126 6.05 -2.74 5.30
CA THR A 126 7.04 -3.54 4.57
C THR A 126 6.52 -3.80 3.17
N ALA A 127 7.33 -3.49 2.17
CA ALA A 127 7.04 -3.79 0.78
C ALA A 127 8.24 -4.48 0.13
N THR A 128 7.97 -5.45 -0.71
CA THR A 128 9.00 -6.13 -1.50
C THR A 128 8.70 -5.91 -2.98
N LEU A 129 9.63 -5.28 -3.66
CA LEU A 129 9.60 -5.10 -5.10
C LEU A 129 10.35 -6.27 -5.74
N SER A 130 9.68 -7.04 -6.59
CA SER A 130 10.31 -8.17 -7.25
C SER A 130 11.42 -7.69 -8.18
N GLY A 131 12.55 -8.41 -8.16
CA GLY A 131 13.68 -8.08 -9.01
C GLY A 131 13.35 -8.28 -10.48
N SER A 132 13.96 -7.46 -11.33
CA SER A 132 14.05 -7.74 -12.75
C SER A 132 15.01 -8.91 -12.98
N THR A 133 14.58 -9.85 -13.76
CA THR A 133 15.46 -10.93 -14.24
C THR A 133 16.35 -10.42 -15.36
#